data_5f8b904bf36d26562cdc43430100db26
#
_entry.id   5f8b904bf36d26562cdc43430100db26
#
_cell.length_a   1.000
_cell.length_b   1.000
_cell.length_c   1.000
_cell.angle_alpha   90.00
_cell.angle_beta   90.00
_cell.angle_gamma   90.00
#
_symmetry.space_group_name_H-M   'P 1'
#
loop_
_entity.id
_entity.type
_entity.pdbx_description
1 polymer ?
#
loop_
_entity_poly.entity_id
_entity_poly.type
_entity_poly.pdbx_seq_one_letter_code
_entity_poly.pdbx_strand_id
1 'polypeptide(L)'
;NDLHKHLSVLDDNTKTIPGYVATHMSSGNRSVFYHPTYTSMLKLFKVDPHFVYHYLCLRRMDLVKAYVIAVPRFRKMFYRFKEHCDEFVENLHTAYLVKFVWRNATKVSEKYDKYATAIHREIYIPSISNTRVTITKKIVRDYMMSKPPGEILYSLFYEKRFILRPK
;
A
#
# COMPACT_ATOMS: atom_id res chain seq x y z
N ASN A 1 -17.85 -7.60 28.95
CA ASN A 1 -18.34 -7.09 27.65
C ASN A 1 -18.39 -5.55 27.55
N ASP A 2 -18.40 -4.82 28.67
CA ASP A 2 -18.47 -3.36 28.67
C ASP A 2 -17.13 -2.70 28.32
N LEU A 3 -16.00 -3.36 28.61
CA LEU A 3 -14.66 -2.81 28.31
C LEU A 3 -14.42 -2.66 26.80
N HIS A 4 -14.90 -3.60 25.99
CA HIS A 4 -14.83 -3.50 24.52
C HIS A 4 -15.71 -2.37 23.96
N LYS A 5 -16.87 -2.13 24.62
CA LYS A 5 -17.73 -0.99 24.26
C LYS A 5 -17.08 0.35 24.62
N HIS A 6 -16.44 0.45 25.80
CA HIS A 6 -15.71 1.66 26.19
C HIS A 6 -14.51 1.91 25.29
N LEU A 7 -13.78 0.89 24.84
CA LEU A 7 -12.67 1.01 23.91
C LEU A 7 -13.13 1.54 22.54
N SER A 8 -14.33 1.19 22.08
CA SER A 8 -14.86 1.67 20.80
C SER A 8 -15.44 3.09 20.86
N VAL A 9 -15.94 3.54 22.01
CA VAL A 9 -16.50 4.89 22.22
C VAL A 9 -15.41 5.94 22.43
N LEU A 10 -14.22 5.56 22.95
CA LEU A 10 -13.08 6.47 23.10
C LEU A 10 -12.32 6.74 21.80
N ASP A 11 -12.74 6.14 20.69
CA ASP A 11 -12.05 6.18 19.40
C ASP A 11 -12.05 7.58 18.73
N ASP A 12 -13.00 8.44 19.07
CA ASP A 12 -13.14 9.74 18.40
C ASP A 12 -12.29 10.87 18.97
N ASN A 13 -11.87 10.81 20.24
CA ASN A 13 -11.16 11.91 20.90
C ASN A 13 -9.76 11.56 21.48
N THR A 14 -9.36 10.28 21.54
CA THR A 14 -8.10 9.86 22.16
C THR A 14 -7.20 9.07 21.21
N LYS A 15 -6.99 9.60 20.03
CA LYS A 15 -6.26 9.00 18.89
C LYS A 15 -4.80 8.55 19.15
N THR A 16 -4.34 8.60 20.38
CA THR A 16 -2.94 8.32 20.75
C THR A 16 -2.75 7.22 21.78
N ILE A 17 -3.83 6.66 22.33
CA ILE A 17 -3.71 5.65 23.39
C ILE A 17 -3.60 4.24 22.77
N PRO A 18 -2.45 3.54 22.92
CA PRO A 18 -2.25 2.21 22.34
C PRO A 18 -3.09 1.13 23.00
N GLY A 19 -3.59 1.37 24.22
CA GLY A 19 -4.40 0.42 25.00
C GLY A 19 -4.48 0.79 26.47
N TYR A 20 -5.03 -0.11 27.27
CA TYR A 20 -5.23 0.04 28.71
C TYR A 20 -4.60 -1.11 29.47
N VAL A 21 -4.18 -0.83 30.70
CA VAL A 21 -3.72 -1.83 31.66
C VAL A 21 -4.75 -1.91 32.79
N ALA A 22 -5.41 -3.06 32.92
CA ALA A 22 -6.25 -3.35 34.08
C ALA A 22 -5.41 -4.05 35.18
N THR A 23 -5.48 -3.55 36.38
CA THR A 23 -4.80 -4.15 37.56
C THR A 23 -5.85 -4.67 38.52
N HIS A 24 -5.74 -5.94 38.87
CA HIS A 24 -6.63 -6.56 39.86
C HIS A 24 -6.22 -6.08 41.26
N MET A 25 -7.15 -5.43 41.97
CA MET A 25 -6.85 -4.69 43.21
C MET A 25 -6.30 -5.54 44.32
N SER A 26 -6.77 -6.79 44.48
CA SER A 26 -6.36 -7.66 45.59
C SER A 26 -5.12 -8.52 45.27
N SER A 27 -4.92 -8.94 44.00
CA SER A 27 -3.79 -9.82 43.65
C SER A 27 -2.63 -9.08 42.97
N GLY A 28 -2.83 -7.82 42.55
CA GLY A 28 -1.84 -7.04 41.80
C GLY A 28 -1.62 -7.52 40.35
N ASN A 29 -2.33 -8.54 39.89
CA ASN A 29 -2.21 -9.07 38.54
C ASN A 29 -2.61 -8.02 37.50
N ARG A 30 -1.85 -7.93 36.42
CA ARG A 30 -2.06 -6.96 35.33
C ARG A 30 -2.45 -7.65 34.03
N SER A 31 -3.48 -7.12 33.39
CA SER A 31 -3.89 -7.51 32.03
C SER A 31 -3.81 -6.30 31.11
N VAL A 32 -3.23 -6.49 29.92
CA VAL A 32 -3.08 -5.43 28.92
C VAL A 32 -4.11 -5.63 27.81
N PHE A 33 -4.89 -4.60 27.56
CA PHE A 33 -5.89 -4.56 26.48
C PHE A 33 -5.44 -3.55 25.44
N TYR A 34 -5.03 -4.02 24.28
CA TYR A 34 -4.63 -3.16 23.17
C TYR A 34 -5.82 -2.73 22.33
N HIS A 35 -5.77 -1.49 21.84
CA HIS A 35 -6.73 -1.02 20.82
C HIS A 35 -6.63 -1.92 19.57
N PRO A 36 -7.76 -2.33 18.92
CA PRO A 36 -7.74 -3.19 17.73
C PRO A 36 -6.85 -2.66 16.61
N THR A 37 -6.90 -1.36 16.33
CA THR A 37 -6.03 -0.70 15.36
C THR A 37 -4.55 -0.81 15.72
N TYR A 38 -4.21 -0.64 17.01
CA TYR A 38 -2.84 -0.78 17.50
C TYR A 38 -2.35 -2.23 17.41
N THR A 39 -3.20 -3.19 17.72
CA THR A 39 -2.87 -4.62 17.58
C THR A 39 -2.61 -5.00 16.12
N SER A 40 -3.41 -4.46 15.20
CA SER A 40 -3.20 -4.65 13.76
C SER A 40 -1.89 -4.01 13.30
N MET A 41 -1.56 -2.82 13.79
CA MET A 41 -0.28 -2.17 13.53
C MET A 41 0.91 -2.94 14.10
N LEU A 42 0.82 -3.46 15.34
CA LEU A 42 1.88 -4.27 15.94
C LEU A 42 2.17 -5.54 15.13
N LYS A 43 1.14 -6.20 14.60
CA LYS A 43 1.31 -7.35 13.70
C LYS A 43 2.12 -6.97 12.46
N LEU A 44 1.90 -5.78 11.93
CA LEU A 44 2.64 -5.26 10.77
C LEU A 44 4.09 -4.87 11.11
N PHE A 45 4.36 -4.34 12.29
CA PHE A 45 5.72 -4.05 12.77
C PHE A 45 6.59 -5.30 12.89
N LYS A 46 6.00 -6.45 13.18
CA LYS A 46 6.74 -7.71 13.34
C LYS A 46 7.15 -8.33 12.00
N VAL A 47 6.60 -7.86 10.88
CA VAL A 47 6.69 -8.59 9.60
C VAL A 47 7.85 -8.13 8.73
N ASP A 48 8.28 -6.86 8.77
CA ASP A 48 9.36 -6.44 7.86
C ASP A 48 10.08 -5.16 8.29
N PRO A 49 11.43 -5.16 8.37
CA PRO A 49 12.25 -3.96 8.55
C PRO A 49 12.27 -3.05 7.32
N HIS A 50 11.76 -3.49 6.16
CA HIS A 50 11.80 -2.71 4.93
C HIS A 50 10.62 -1.73 4.85
N PHE A 51 10.89 -0.45 5.12
CA PHE A 51 9.85 0.59 5.24
C PHE A 51 8.94 0.75 4.01
N VAL A 52 9.45 0.56 2.80
CA VAL A 52 8.61 0.65 1.58
C VAL A 52 7.65 -0.51 1.50
N TYR A 53 8.11 -1.72 1.81
CA TYR A 53 7.25 -2.90 1.85
C TYR A 53 6.16 -2.74 2.91
N HIS A 54 6.54 -2.26 4.09
CA HIS A 54 5.62 -1.94 5.17
C HIS A 54 4.55 -0.91 4.73
N TYR A 55 4.97 0.17 4.06
CA TYR A 55 4.04 1.14 3.48
C TYR A 55 3.05 0.50 2.49
N LEU A 56 3.52 -0.38 1.60
CA LEU A 56 2.68 -1.06 0.62
C LEU A 56 1.68 -2.01 1.29
N CYS A 57 2.09 -2.71 2.35
CA CYS A 57 1.19 -3.54 3.16
C CYS A 57 0.10 -2.71 3.84
N LEU A 58 0.47 -1.59 4.46
CA LEU A 58 -0.48 -0.65 5.08
C LEU A 58 -1.44 -0.05 4.06
N ARG A 59 -0.93 0.31 2.88
CA ARG A 59 -1.74 0.85 1.78
C ARG A 59 -2.78 -0.16 1.30
N ARG A 60 -2.41 -1.43 1.16
CA ARG A 60 -3.33 -2.50 0.76
C ARG A 60 -4.47 -2.71 1.76
N MET A 61 -4.21 -2.45 3.05
CA MET A 61 -5.21 -2.59 4.13
C MET A 61 -5.94 -1.28 4.46
N ASP A 62 -5.68 -0.20 3.71
CA ASP A 62 -6.17 1.16 3.97
C ASP A 62 -5.82 1.70 5.38
N LEU A 63 -4.71 1.26 5.95
CA LEU A 63 -4.25 1.63 7.30
C LEU A 63 -3.18 2.72 7.31
N VAL A 64 -2.76 3.28 6.17
CA VAL A 64 -1.69 4.29 6.09
C VAL A 64 -2.02 5.52 6.93
N LYS A 65 -3.26 6.02 6.86
CA LYS A 65 -3.69 7.21 7.63
C LYS A 65 -3.61 6.95 9.14
N ALA A 66 -4.19 5.83 9.58
CA ALA A 66 -4.18 5.43 10.98
C ALA A 66 -2.75 5.24 11.50
N TYR A 67 -1.89 4.61 10.71
CA TYR A 67 -0.49 4.42 11.06
C TYR A 67 0.28 5.74 11.20
N VAL A 68 0.11 6.67 10.27
CA VAL A 68 0.77 7.99 10.29
C VAL A 68 0.31 8.84 11.47
N ILE A 69 -0.95 8.70 11.90
CA ILE A 69 -1.47 9.36 13.11
C ILE A 69 -0.79 8.77 14.35
N ALA A 70 -0.70 7.44 14.46
CA ALA A 70 -0.08 6.77 15.60
C ALA A 70 1.44 6.95 15.66
N VAL A 71 2.10 7.06 14.50
CA VAL A 71 3.58 7.19 14.40
C VAL A 71 3.97 8.36 13.49
N PRO A 72 3.80 9.61 13.94
CA PRO A 72 3.98 10.81 13.10
C PRO A 72 5.38 10.95 12.48
N ARG A 73 6.41 10.37 13.10
CA ARG A 73 7.80 10.42 12.63
C ARG A 73 7.97 9.85 11.20
N PHE A 74 7.10 8.93 10.78
CA PHE A 74 7.16 8.32 9.45
C PHE A 74 6.36 9.08 8.38
N ARG A 75 5.63 10.14 8.75
CA ARG A 75 4.77 10.90 7.82
C ARG A 75 5.50 11.33 6.55
N LYS A 76 6.64 12.03 6.68
CA LYS A 76 7.41 12.55 5.53
C LYS A 76 7.88 11.42 4.61
N MET A 77 8.32 10.30 5.19
CA MET A 77 8.80 9.14 4.44
C MET A 77 7.66 8.47 3.67
N PHE A 78 6.49 8.32 4.29
CA PHE A 78 5.33 7.72 3.66
C PHE A 78 4.75 8.60 2.53
N TYR A 79 4.81 9.93 2.66
CA TYR A 79 4.47 10.83 1.56
C TYR A 79 5.39 10.63 0.36
N ARG A 80 6.69 10.52 0.55
CA ARG A 80 7.64 10.22 -0.53
C ARG A 80 7.36 8.88 -1.20
N PHE A 81 6.99 7.86 -0.42
CA PHE A 81 6.63 6.56 -1.00
C PHE A 81 5.32 6.64 -1.80
N LYS A 82 4.36 7.42 -1.32
CA LYS A 82 3.13 7.69 -2.06
C LYS A 82 3.43 8.36 -3.41
N GLU A 83 4.25 9.41 -3.40
CA GLU A 83 4.68 10.12 -4.61
C GLU A 83 5.36 9.17 -5.61
N HIS A 84 6.27 8.32 -5.14
CA HIS A 84 6.91 7.30 -5.98
C HIS A 84 5.92 6.30 -6.60
N CYS A 85 4.92 5.88 -5.84
CA CYS A 85 3.88 5.00 -6.36
C CYS A 85 3.00 5.71 -7.39
N ASP A 86 2.65 6.97 -7.14
CA ASP A 86 1.80 7.76 -8.04
C ASP A 86 2.57 8.10 -9.33
N GLU A 87 3.85 8.45 -9.26
CA GLU A 87 4.73 8.61 -10.42
C GLU A 87 4.86 7.33 -11.25
N PHE A 88 5.02 6.17 -10.59
CA PHE A 88 5.06 4.90 -11.29
C PHE A 88 3.77 4.64 -12.07
N VAL A 89 2.60 4.91 -11.47
CA VAL A 89 1.29 4.75 -12.11
C VAL A 89 1.15 5.69 -13.31
N GLU A 90 1.61 6.95 -13.20
CA GLU A 90 1.59 7.91 -14.30
C GLU A 90 2.45 7.45 -15.48
N ASN A 91 3.69 7.05 -15.20
CA ASN A 91 4.61 6.55 -16.20
C ASN A 91 4.10 5.27 -16.88
N LEU A 92 3.49 4.35 -16.10
CA LEU A 92 2.88 3.14 -16.63
C LEU A 92 1.67 3.44 -17.52
N HIS A 93 0.83 4.40 -17.14
CA HIS A 93 -0.29 4.85 -17.97
C HIS A 93 0.21 5.45 -19.27
N THR A 94 1.25 6.31 -19.23
CA THR A 94 1.88 6.87 -20.42
C THR A 94 2.46 5.77 -21.31
N ALA A 95 3.16 4.80 -20.74
CA ALA A 95 3.69 3.64 -21.46
C ALA A 95 2.58 2.84 -22.16
N TYR A 96 1.43 2.65 -21.50
CA TYR A 96 0.26 2.04 -22.09
C TYR A 96 -0.25 2.82 -23.31
N LEU A 97 -0.40 4.14 -23.18
CA LEU A 97 -0.82 5.01 -24.31
C LEU A 97 0.17 4.94 -25.47
N VAL A 98 1.46 5.04 -25.19
CA VAL A 98 2.52 4.95 -26.21
C VAL A 98 2.44 3.63 -26.98
N LYS A 99 2.27 2.51 -26.27
CA LYS A 99 2.29 1.18 -26.86
C LYS A 99 1.01 0.86 -27.65
N PHE A 100 -0.14 1.07 -27.06
CA PHE A 100 -1.41 0.56 -27.58
C PHE A 100 -2.28 1.62 -28.26
N VAL A 101 -2.16 2.89 -27.91
CA VAL A 101 -2.93 3.98 -28.50
C VAL A 101 -2.13 4.63 -29.64
N TRP A 102 -0.89 5.02 -29.36
CA TRP A 102 -0.01 5.68 -30.35
C TRP A 102 0.80 4.69 -31.20
N ARG A 103 0.68 3.39 -30.88
CA ARG A 103 1.32 2.29 -31.63
C ARG A 103 2.83 2.41 -31.79
N ASN A 104 3.52 2.96 -30.79
CA ASN A 104 4.97 3.15 -30.78
C ASN A 104 5.64 2.30 -29.69
N ALA A 105 5.58 0.98 -29.85
CA ALA A 105 6.06 0.01 -28.86
C ALA A 105 7.57 0.11 -28.57
N THR A 106 8.38 0.58 -29.51
CA THR A 106 9.84 0.69 -29.36
C THR A 106 10.28 1.74 -28.34
N LYS A 107 9.40 2.67 -27.97
CA LYS A 107 9.66 3.72 -26.96
C LYS A 107 9.27 3.35 -25.54
N VAL A 108 8.76 2.15 -25.33
CA VAL A 108 8.32 1.71 -24.00
C VAL A 108 9.47 1.04 -23.26
N SER A 109 9.79 1.53 -22.06
CA SER A 109 10.79 0.90 -21.20
C SER A 109 10.31 -0.49 -20.76
N GLU A 110 11.22 -1.46 -20.72
CA GLU A 110 10.98 -2.85 -20.30
C GLU A 110 10.31 -2.93 -18.92
N LYS A 111 10.65 -2.00 -18.02
CA LYS A 111 10.05 -1.86 -16.68
C LYS A 111 8.52 -1.76 -16.72
N TYR A 112 7.96 -1.04 -17.70
CA TYR A 112 6.52 -0.80 -17.83
C TYR A 112 5.87 -1.73 -18.86
N ASP A 113 6.63 -2.29 -19.79
CA ASP A 113 6.10 -3.07 -20.90
C ASP A 113 5.28 -4.27 -20.45
N LYS A 114 5.79 -5.03 -19.48
CA LYS A 114 5.10 -6.18 -18.88
C LYS A 114 3.72 -5.80 -18.34
N TYR A 115 3.64 -4.70 -17.57
CA TYR A 115 2.39 -4.28 -16.93
C TYR A 115 1.43 -3.65 -17.92
N ALA A 116 1.92 -2.86 -18.88
CA ALA A 116 1.09 -2.29 -19.93
C ALA A 116 0.45 -3.41 -20.78
N THR A 117 1.21 -4.46 -21.12
CA THR A 117 0.71 -5.63 -21.85
C THR A 117 -0.30 -6.40 -21.03
N ALA A 118 -0.06 -6.60 -19.74
CA ALA A 118 -0.98 -7.29 -18.85
C ALA A 118 -2.31 -6.53 -18.69
N ILE A 119 -2.27 -5.21 -18.49
CA ILE A 119 -3.47 -4.36 -18.44
C ILE A 119 -4.27 -4.45 -19.75
N HIS A 120 -3.59 -4.43 -20.89
CA HIS A 120 -4.24 -4.57 -22.18
C HIS A 120 -4.97 -5.91 -22.32
N ARG A 121 -4.29 -7.00 -21.97
CA ARG A 121 -4.83 -8.37 -22.08
C ARG A 121 -5.91 -8.66 -21.04
N GLU A 122 -5.75 -8.22 -19.82
CA GLU A 122 -6.61 -8.61 -18.68
C GLU A 122 -7.80 -7.66 -18.49
N ILE A 123 -7.70 -6.40 -18.93
CA ILE A 123 -8.76 -5.41 -18.74
C ILE A 123 -9.34 -4.93 -20.07
N TYR A 124 -8.49 -4.47 -21.00
CA TYR A 124 -9.00 -3.87 -22.24
C TYR A 124 -9.64 -4.90 -23.18
N ILE A 125 -8.93 -5.98 -23.51
CA ILE A 125 -9.45 -6.99 -24.47
C ILE A 125 -10.80 -7.57 -23.99
N PRO A 126 -10.97 -7.99 -22.73
CA PRO A 126 -12.27 -8.50 -22.28
C PRO A 126 -13.40 -7.46 -22.32
N SER A 127 -13.05 -6.16 -22.21
CA SER A 127 -14.04 -5.08 -22.24
C SER A 127 -14.57 -4.76 -23.64
N ILE A 128 -13.89 -5.19 -24.69
CA ILE A 128 -14.28 -4.89 -26.08
C ILE A 128 -15.68 -5.41 -26.41
N SER A 129 -16.01 -6.60 -25.88
CA SER A 129 -17.30 -7.27 -26.14
C SER A 129 -18.50 -6.56 -25.52
N ASN A 130 -18.30 -5.76 -24.45
CA ASN A 130 -19.38 -5.15 -23.68
C ASN A 130 -19.40 -3.63 -23.77
N THR A 131 -18.42 -2.96 -23.12
CA THR A 131 -18.48 -1.51 -22.88
C THR A 131 -17.29 -0.73 -23.42
N ARG A 132 -16.30 -1.41 -24.01
CA ARG A 132 -15.04 -0.83 -24.53
C ARG A 132 -14.45 0.21 -23.57
N VAL A 133 -13.90 -0.29 -22.46
CA VAL A 133 -13.37 0.55 -21.37
C VAL A 133 -12.14 1.34 -21.84
N THR A 134 -12.14 2.65 -21.62
CA THR A 134 -10.95 3.47 -21.78
C THR A 134 -10.01 3.27 -20.60
N ILE A 135 -8.77 2.88 -20.84
CA ILE A 135 -7.79 2.70 -19.77
C ILE A 135 -7.36 4.06 -19.22
N THR A 136 -7.80 4.37 -18.01
CA THR A 136 -7.49 5.60 -17.29
C THR A 136 -6.40 5.38 -16.24
N LYS A 137 -5.80 6.47 -15.73
CA LYS A 137 -4.85 6.41 -14.60
C LYS A 137 -5.45 5.70 -13.37
N LYS A 138 -6.77 5.84 -13.13
CA LYS A 138 -7.47 5.15 -12.04
C LYS A 138 -7.41 3.63 -12.23
N ILE A 139 -7.76 3.14 -13.40
CA ILE A 139 -7.72 1.70 -13.73
C ILE A 139 -6.30 1.14 -13.56
N VAL A 140 -5.29 1.86 -14.04
CA VAL A 140 -3.88 1.47 -13.88
C VAL A 140 -3.48 1.42 -12.41
N ARG A 141 -3.92 2.39 -11.61
CA ARG A 141 -3.70 2.43 -10.16
C ARG A 141 -4.35 1.23 -9.47
N ASP A 142 -5.63 0.98 -9.75
CA ASP A 142 -6.39 -0.11 -9.15
C ASP A 142 -5.78 -1.47 -9.52
N TYR A 143 -5.36 -1.63 -10.79
CA TYR A 143 -4.63 -2.82 -11.25
C TYR A 143 -3.31 -3.02 -10.48
N MET A 144 -2.50 -1.99 -10.32
CA MET A 144 -1.25 -2.09 -9.56
C MET A 144 -1.50 -2.40 -8.08
N MET A 145 -2.55 -1.80 -7.48
CA MET A 145 -2.90 -2.04 -6.08
C MET A 145 -3.46 -3.46 -5.83
N SER A 146 -3.98 -4.12 -6.84
CA SER A 146 -4.40 -5.53 -6.72
C SER A 146 -3.20 -6.50 -6.63
N LYS A 147 -2.01 -6.09 -7.08
CA LYS A 147 -0.81 -6.93 -7.04
C LYS A 147 -0.25 -7.06 -5.63
N PRO A 148 0.45 -8.17 -5.34
CA PRO A 148 1.12 -8.35 -4.04
C PRO A 148 2.13 -7.22 -3.76
N PRO A 149 2.27 -6.76 -2.49
CA PRO A 149 3.22 -5.70 -2.12
C PRO A 149 4.66 -5.96 -2.59
N GLY A 150 5.11 -7.22 -2.58
CA GLY A 150 6.44 -7.60 -3.06
C GLY A 150 6.62 -7.38 -4.57
N GLU A 151 5.59 -7.61 -5.38
CA GLU A 151 5.63 -7.35 -6.82
C GLU A 151 5.68 -5.86 -7.12
N ILE A 152 4.91 -5.05 -6.38
CA ILE A 152 4.94 -3.58 -6.50
C ILE A 152 6.32 -3.07 -6.09
N LEU A 153 6.87 -3.53 -4.98
CA LEU A 153 8.20 -3.17 -4.53
C LEU A 153 9.26 -3.49 -5.59
N TYR A 154 9.17 -4.70 -6.16
CA TYR A 154 10.06 -5.11 -7.25
C TYR A 154 10.00 -4.14 -8.42
N SER A 155 8.83 -3.72 -8.82
CA SER A 155 8.61 -2.84 -9.96
C SER A 155 9.11 -1.43 -9.73
N LEU A 156 8.88 -0.88 -8.51
CA LEU A 156 9.33 0.46 -8.14
C LEU A 156 10.85 0.60 -8.14
N PHE A 157 11.57 -0.47 -7.77
CA PHE A 157 13.04 -0.45 -7.66
C PHE A 157 13.74 -1.26 -8.75
N TYR A 158 13.08 -1.54 -9.85
CA TYR A 158 13.62 -2.36 -10.95
C TYR A 158 15.01 -1.90 -11.40
N GLU A 159 15.21 -0.61 -11.60
CA GLU A 159 16.48 -0.04 -12.10
C GLU A 159 17.59 -0.05 -11.05
N LYS A 160 17.27 0.06 -9.76
CA LYS A 160 18.27 0.10 -8.68
C LYS A 160 18.93 -1.26 -8.41
N ARG A 161 18.40 -2.36 -8.93
CA ARG A 161 18.95 -3.70 -8.71
C ARG A 161 20.25 -3.94 -9.44
N PHE A 162 20.45 -3.30 -10.58
CA PHE A 162 21.71 -3.43 -11.32
C PHE A 162 22.87 -2.71 -10.62
N ILE A 163 22.55 -1.76 -9.73
CA ILE A 163 23.57 -1.00 -8.96
C ILE A 163 23.96 -1.74 -7.67
N LEU A 164 23.10 -2.61 -7.13
CA LEU A 164 23.29 -3.27 -5.83
C LEU A 164 23.81 -4.72 -5.94
N ARG A 165 24.19 -5.21 -7.11
CA ARG A 165 24.94 -6.48 -7.20
C ARG A 165 26.38 -6.19 -6.83
N PRO A 166 26.91 -6.66 -5.69
CA PRO A 166 28.33 -6.66 -5.46
C PRO A 166 29.00 -7.50 -6.56
N LYS A 167 30.08 -6.95 -7.15
CA LYS A 167 30.93 -7.68 -8.07
C LYS A 167 31.62 -8.81 -7.36
#